data_133e72d910961db04a3d7a003bcfa935
#
_entry.id   133e72d910961db04a3d7a003bcfa935
#
_cell.length_a   1.000
_cell.length_b   1.000
_cell.length_c   1.000
_cell.angle_alpha   90.00
_cell.angle_beta   90.00
_cell.angle_gamma   90.00
#
_symmetry.space_group_name_H-M   'P 1'
#
loop_
_entity.id
_entity.type
_entity.pdbx_description
1 polymer ?
#
loop_
_entity_poly.entity_id
_entity_poly.type
_entity_poly.pdbx_seq_one_letter_code
_entity_poly.pdbx_strand_id
1 'polypeptide(L)'
;MLAEDRCKKILDILDSMGSVTVQQLMDELNISESTIRRDLVAMDKKGYLTKVHGGAIANNTNIHTQDEKVISRLKQNRNEKEQIARYAASLIVDNDFVYIDAGTTTAVMIDYITAKNVVFVTNSLTNAKRISDRGYTVYILGGEFKSTTEAIVGDEAVVTLDKYNFTKGFWGANGIMVKNGFTTPEIKEAMVKKKSMENSKEKYILADDSKFSQVSSIKFANFEDAVIITNALSNDKYKKYQNIKEV
;
A
#
# COMPACT_ATOMS: atom_id res chain seq x y z
N MET A 1 6.81 -32.40 -3.79
CA MET A 1 6.71 -30.93 -3.77
C MET A 1 8.11 -30.35 -3.86
N LEU A 2 8.33 -29.39 -4.77
CA LEU A 2 9.61 -28.71 -4.92
C LEU A 2 9.93 -27.85 -3.69
N ALA A 3 11.21 -27.55 -3.46
CA ALA A 3 11.61 -26.76 -2.27
C ALA A 3 11.03 -25.34 -2.30
N GLU A 4 10.95 -24.72 -3.47
CA GLU A 4 10.38 -23.37 -3.65
C GLU A 4 8.88 -23.34 -3.32
N ASP A 5 8.10 -24.29 -3.84
CA ASP A 5 6.67 -24.41 -3.56
C ASP A 5 6.42 -24.63 -2.06
N ARG A 6 7.30 -25.40 -1.41
CA ARG A 6 7.21 -25.68 0.01
C ARG A 6 7.49 -24.44 0.86
N CYS A 7 8.54 -23.69 0.51
CA CYS A 7 8.83 -22.42 1.16
C CYS A 7 7.67 -21.44 1.03
N LYS A 8 7.06 -21.35 -0.16
CA LYS A 8 5.88 -20.50 -0.37
C LYS A 8 4.73 -20.88 0.54
N LYS A 9 4.38 -22.17 0.62
CA LYS A 9 3.32 -22.66 1.51
C LYS A 9 3.62 -22.42 3.00
N ILE A 10 4.87 -22.59 3.44
CA ILE A 10 5.28 -22.27 4.81
C ILE A 10 5.03 -20.78 5.12
N LEU A 11 5.38 -19.88 4.20
CA LEU A 11 5.14 -18.45 4.36
C LEU A 11 3.64 -18.12 4.39
N ASP A 12 2.84 -18.74 3.53
CA ASP A 12 1.39 -18.55 3.50
C ASP A 12 0.72 -18.96 4.83
N ILE A 13 1.17 -20.08 5.41
CA ILE A 13 0.68 -20.53 6.73
C ILE A 13 1.12 -19.56 7.82
N LEU A 14 2.39 -19.16 7.84
CA LEU A 14 2.91 -18.19 8.80
C LEU A 14 2.20 -16.84 8.71
N ASP A 15 1.95 -16.36 7.52
CA ASP A 15 1.23 -15.10 7.28
C ASP A 15 -0.22 -15.13 7.79
N SER A 16 -0.86 -16.30 7.75
CA SER A 16 -2.23 -16.47 8.25
C SER A 16 -2.29 -16.62 9.77
N MET A 17 -1.31 -17.34 10.35
CA MET A 17 -1.33 -17.74 11.76
C MET A 17 -0.41 -16.90 12.66
N GLY A 18 0.54 -16.15 12.08
CA GLY A 18 1.55 -15.38 12.81
C GLY A 18 2.68 -16.24 13.38
N SER A 19 2.41 -17.47 13.76
CA SER A 19 3.38 -18.47 14.23
C SER A 19 2.89 -19.88 13.85
N VAL A 20 3.85 -20.81 13.70
CA VAL A 20 3.54 -22.21 13.37
C VAL A 20 4.55 -23.14 14.01
N THR A 21 4.08 -24.27 14.51
CA THR A 21 4.97 -25.32 15.04
C THR A 21 5.45 -26.24 13.91
N VAL A 22 6.57 -26.93 14.13
CA VAL A 22 7.07 -27.95 13.21
C VAL A 22 6.01 -29.04 12.98
N GLN A 23 5.28 -29.43 14.04
CA GLN A 23 4.22 -30.43 13.94
C GLN A 23 3.08 -29.96 13.02
N GLN A 24 2.59 -28.74 13.18
CA GLN A 24 1.56 -28.19 12.30
C GLN A 24 2.00 -28.15 10.82
N LEU A 25 3.27 -27.78 10.57
CA LEU A 25 3.81 -27.80 9.20
C LEU A 25 3.93 -29.21 8.63
N MET A 26 4.28 -30.19 9.45
CA MET A 26 4.31 -31.61 9.04
C MET A 26 2.92 -32.09 8.64
N ASP A 27 1.92 -31.79 9.45
CA ASP A 27 0.53 -32.23 9.25
C ASP A 27 -0.08 -31.54 8.02
N GLU A 28 0.10 -30.22 7.88
CA GLU A 28 -0.48 -29.43 6.79
C GLU A 28 0.18 -29.73 5.42
N LEU A 29 1.51 -29.94 5.41
CA LEU A 29 2.26 -30.14 4.19
C LEU A 29 2.52 -31.62 3.85
N ASN A 30 2.23 -32.53 4.77
CA ASN A 30 2.54 -33.96 4.70
C ASN A 30 4.03 -34.23 4.40
N ILE A 31 4.93 -33.63 5.20
CA ILE A 31 6.39 -33.63 5.01
C ILE A 31 7.08 -34.00 6.32
N SER A 32 8.22 -34.70 6.19
CA SER A 32 9.01 -35.15 7.36
C SER A 32 9.58 -33.98 8.16
N GLU A 33 9.69 -34.20 9.49
CA GLU A 33 10.27 -33.23 10.42
C GLU A 33 11.64 -32.73 9.99
N SER A 34 12.52 -33.61 9.54
CA SER A 34 13.88 -33.27 9.12
C SER A 34 13.91 -32.29 7.94
N THR A 35 12.96 -32.45 7.01
CA THR A 35 12.83 -31.56 5.86
C THR A 35 12.31 -30.19 6.29
N ILE A 36 11.23 -30.15 7.10
CA ILE A 36 10.66 -28.91 7.65
C ILE A 36 11.74 -28.13 8.44
N ARG A 37 12.46 -28.80 9.35
CA ARG A 37 13.53 -28.14 10.13
C ARG A 37 14.62 -27.53 9.25
N ARG A 38 15.01 -28.22 8.16
CA ARG A 38 16.01 -27.73 7.20
C ARG A 38 15.48 -26.51 6.44
N ASP A 39 14.26 -26.55 5.99
CA ASP A 39 13.62 -25.44 5.29
C ASP A 39 13.51 -24.21 6.21
N LEU A 40 13.03 -24.38 7.45
CA LEU A 40 12.95 -23.28 8.41
C LEU A 40 14.32 -22.64 8.69
N VAL A 41 15.39 -23.44 8.79
CA VAL A 41 16.76 -22.90 8.96
C VAL A 41 17.21 -22.12 7.73
N ALA A 42 16.93 -22.63 6.52
CA ALA A 42 17.29 -21.94 5.29
C ALA A 42 16.50 -20.63 5.08
N MET A 43 15.24 -20.62 5.46
CA MET A 43 14.36 -19.45 5.35
C MET A 43 14.69 -18.39 6.40
N ASP A 44 15.05 -18.79 7.62
CA ASP A 44 15.54 -17.92 8.69
C ASP A 44 16.85 -17.19 8.27
N LYS A 45 17.81 -17.95 7.71
CA LYS A 45 19.05 -17.35 7.17
C LYS A 45 18.82 -16.35 6.03
N LYS A 46 17.74 -16.52 5.27
CA LYS A 46 17.34 -15.60 4.20
C LYS A 46 16.46 -14.44 4.70
N GLY A 47 16.12 -14.40 5.99
CA GLY A 47 15.27 -13.39 6.59
C GLY A 47 13.78 -13.50 6.25
N TYR A 48 13.32 -14.63 5.74
CA TYR A 48 11.89 -14.81 5.39
C TYR A 48 10.99 -15.08 6.59
N LEU A 49 11.54 -15.59 7.67
CA LEU A 49 10.87 -15.88 8.92
C LEU A 49 11.88 -15.83 10.07
N THR A 50 11.41 -15.85 11.32
CA THR A 50 12.27 -16.08 12.49
C THR A 50 12.01 -17.49 13.01
N LYS A 51 13.06 -18.36 12.95
CA LYS A 51 13.02 -19.70 13.53
C LYS A 51 13.08 -19.61 15.05
N VAL A 52 12.15 -20.29 15.73
CA VAL A 52 12.12 -20.43 17.18
C VAL A 52 12.24 -21.91 17.59
N HIS A 53 12.35 -22.16 18.90
CA HIS A 53 12.38 -23.55 19.39
C HIS A 53 11.01 -24.21 19.11
N GLY A 54 11.04 -25.26 18.28
CA GLY A 54 9.83 -26.02 17.92
C GLY A 54 9.01 -25.49 16.75
N GLY A 55 9.43 -24.39 16.07
CA GLY A 55 8.65 -23.82 14.96
C GLY A 55 9.26 -22.58 14.34
N ALA A 56 8.39 -21.74 13.83
CA ALA A 56 8.73 -20.43 13.27
C ALA A 56 7.67 -19.39 13.60
N ILE A 57 8.07 -18.15 13.62
CA ILE A 57 7.20 -16.98 13.67
C ILE A 57 7.37 -16.18 12.38
N ALA A 58 6.29 -15.61 11.89
CA ALA A 58 6.34 -14.71 10.74
C ALA A 58 7.27 -13.53 11.06
N ASN A 59 8.17 -13.21 10.14
CA ASN A 59 8.95 -11.97 10.24
C ASN A 59 8.08 -10.72 10.02
N ASN A 60 6.76 -10.87 10.08
CA ASN A 60 5.75 -9.82 9.98
C ASN A 60 5.84 -8.76 11.09
N THR A 61 6.93 -8.70 11.80
CA THR A 61 7.23 -7.68 12.80
C THR A 61 8.33 -6.71 12.38
N ASN A 62 8.74 -6.69 11.13
CA ASN A 62 9.41 -5.49 10.62
C ASN A 62 8.33 -4.43 10.36
N ILE A 63 7.83 -3.85 11.46
CA ILE A 63 7.02 -2.64 11.37
C ILE A 63 7.93 -1.58 10.77
N HIS A 64 7.63 -1.16 9.54
CA HIS A 64 8.35 -0.06 8.91
C HIS A 64 8.03 1.24 9.68
N THR A 65 9.02 1.72 10.45
CA THR A 65 8.89 2.91 11.31
C THR A 65 9.38 4.19 10.63
N GLN A 66 10.01 4.08 9.46
CA GLN A 66 10.60 5.22 8.74
C GLN A 66 10.15 5.25 7.29
N ASP A 67 9.93 6.46 6.78
CA ASP A 67 9.69 6.69 5.36
C ASP A 67 10.99 6.66 4.56
N GLU A 68 10.94 5.99 3.42
CA GLU A 68 11.97 6.15 2.40
C GLU A 68 11.78 7.46 1.66
N LYS A 69 12.89 8.11 1.29
CA LYS A 69 12.86 9.33 0.49
C LYS A 69 12.10 9.12 -0.83
N VAL A 70 11.30 10.09 -1.24
CA VAL A 70 10.53 10.07 -2.50
C VAL A 70 11.39 9.71 -3.70
N ILE A 71 12.61 10.24 -3.79
CA ILE A 71 13.53 10.01 -4.90
C ILE A 71 13.90 8.54 -5.07
N SER A 72 14.14 7.79 -3.97
CA SER A 72 14.42 6.34 -4.05
C SER A 72 13.17 5.57 -4.45
N ARG A 73 12.01 5.92 -3.88
CA ARG A 73 10.71 5.30 -4.19
C ARG A 73 10.27 5.52 -5.64
N LEU A 74 10.61 6.64 -6.26
CA LEU A 74 10.29 6.91 -7.69
C LEU A 74 10.98 5.93 -8.64
N LYS A 75 12.16 5.43 -8.29
CA LYS A 75 12.94 4.50 -9.12
C LYS A 75 12.51 3.04 -8.97
N GLN A 76 11.85 2.70 -7.85
CA GLN A 76 11.42 1.33 -7.55
C GLN A 76 10.12 0.99 -8.29
N ASN A 77 10.03 -0.23 -8.83
CA ASN A 77 8.82 -0.81 -9.42
C ASN A 77 8.14 0.14 -10.44
N ARG A 78 8.95 0.71 -11.35
CA ARG A 78 8.47 1.76 -12.26
C ARG A 78 7.40 1.26 -13.23
N ASN A 79 7.61 0.07 -13.79
CA ASN A 79 6.68 -0.51 -14.76
C ASN A 79 5.33 -0.83 -14.10
N GLU A 80 5.37 -1.40 -12.90
CA GLU A 80 4.20 -1.73 -12.10
C GLU A 80 3.40 -0.45 -11.76
N LYS A 81 4.10 0.61 -11.35
CA LYS A 81 3.47 1.91 -11.08
C LYS A 81 2.82 2.52 -12.32
N GLU A 82 3.44 2.37 -13.50
CA GLU A 82 2.84 2.86 -14.74
C GLU A 82 1.56 2.11 -15.10
N GLN A 83 1.52 0.78 -14.96
CA GLN A 83 0.30 -0.01 -15.20
C GLN A 83 -0.82 0.41 -14.27
N ILE A 84 -0.54 0.46 -12.96
CA ILE A 84 -1.48 0.91 -11.93
C ILE A 84 -1.98 2.34 -12.22
N ALA A 85 -1.06 3.25 -12.53
CA ALA A 85 -1.35 4.66 -12.79
C ALA A 85 -2.25 4.86 -14.02
N ARG A 86 -2.03 4.14 -15.11
CA ARG A 86 -2.86 4.18 -16.33
C ARG A 86 -4.29 3.75 -16.03
N TYR A 87 -4.45 2.64 -15.34
CA TYR A 87 -5.77 2.16 -14.97
C TYR A 87 -6.47 3.12 -14.00
N ALA A 88 -5.78 3.58 -12.95
CA ALA A 88 -6.33 4.52 -11.99
C ALA A 88 -6.77 5.84 -12.65
N ALA A 89 -5.98 6.38 -13.56
CA ALA A 89 -6.33 7.58 -14.32
C ALA A 89 -7.60 7.40 -15.17
N SER A 90 -7.83 6.21 -15.73
CA SER A 90 -9.04 5.92 -16.53
C SER A 90 -10.34 5.91 -15.71
N LEU A 91 -10.24 5.83 -14.37
CA LEU A 91 -11.41 5.89 -13.49
C LEU A 91 -11.91 7.33 -13.27
N ILE A 92 -11.08 8.33 -13.56
CA ILE A 92 -11.47 9.74 -13.44
C ILE A 92 -12.30 10.12 -14.66
N VAL A 93 -13.49 10.69 -14.40
CA VAL A 93 -14.41 11.13 -15.45
C VAL A 93 -14.59 12.65 -15.44
N ASP A 94 -15.17 13.18 -16.50
CA ASP A 94 -15.41 14.62 -16.64
C ASP A 94 -16.22 15.17 -15.45
N ASN A 95 -15.82 16.35 -14.97
CA ASN A 95 -16.41 17.07 -13.84
C ASN A 95 -16.22 16.41 -12.46
N ASP A 96 -15.34 15.45 -12.33
CA ASP A 96 -14.97 14.89 -11.01
C ASP A 96 -14.30 15.94 -10.12
N PHE A 97 -14.47 15.79 -8.79
CA PHE A 97 -13.74 16.48 -7.76
C PHE A 97 -12.87 15.47 -7.00
N VAL A 98 -11.56 15.50 -7.24
CA VAL A 98 -10.66 14.39 -6.95
C VAL A 98 -9.61 14.76 -5.91
N TYR A 99 -9.42 13.89 -4.91
CA TYR A 99 -8.27 13.96 -4.01
C TYR A 99 -7.13 13.08 -4.51
N ILE A 100 -5.92 13.64 -4.59
CA ILE A 100 -4.69 12.90 -4.91
C ILE A 100 -3.67 13.04 -3.77
N ASP A 101 -3.37 11.93 -3.12
CA ASP A 101 -2.42 11.85 -2.01
C ASP A 101 -0.96 12.00 -2.49
N ALA A 102 -0.09 12.45 -1.58
CA ALA A 102 1.35 12.50 -1.80
C ALA A 102 1.95 11.09 -1.90
N GLY A 103 2.20 10.62 -3.10
CA GLY A 103 2.77 9.30 -3.35
C GLY A 103 3.42 9.20 -4.72
N THR A 104 4.33 8.25 -4.88
CA THR A 104 5.04 8.09 -6.16
C THR A 104 4.17 7.47 -7.25
N THR A 105 3.26 6.55 -6.90
CA THR A 105 2.32 5.95 -7.86
C THR A 105 1.23 6.95 -8.26
N THR A 106 0.70 7.71 -7.28
CA THR A 106 -0.27 8.77 -7.54
C THR A 106 0.33 9.91 -8.38
N ALA A 107 1.61 10.21 -8.20
CA ALA A 107 2.32 11.18 -9.04
C ALA A 107 2.40 10.74 -10.52
N VAL A 108 2.67 9.45 -10.78
CA VAL A 108 2.71 8.90 -12.15
C VAL A 108 1.30 8.92 -12.78
N MET A 109 0.25 8.69 -12.00
CA MET A 109 -1.14 8.69 -12.50
C MET A 109 -1.53 10.02 -13.16
N ILE A 110 -1.01 11.15 -12.67
CA ILE A 110 -1.35 12.48 -13.19
C ILE A 110 -1.07 12.60 -14.69
N ASP A 111 -0.02 11.96 -15.20
CA ASP A 111 0.37 12.04 -16.60
C ASP A 111 -0.63 11.38 -17.56
N TYR A 112 -1.47 10.48 -17.05
CA TYR A 112 -2.43 9.69 -17.83
C TYR A 112 -3.87 10.19 -17.73
N ILE A 113 -4.15 11.25 -16.95
CA ILE A 113 -5.50 11.82 -16.82
C ILE A 113 -5.91 12.47 -18.13
N THR A 114 -7.08 12.10 -18.67
CA THR A 114 -7.62 12.65 -19.91
C THR A 114 -8.97 13.32 -19.73
N ALA A 115 -9.61 13.13 -18.57
CA ALA A 115 -10.92 13.71 -18.26
C ALA A 115 -10.87 15.25 -18.22
N LYS A 116 -11.98 15.88 -18.56
CA LYS A 116 -12.09 17.36 -18.66
C LYS A 116 -12.81 17.94 -17.46
N ASN A 117 -12.53 19.22 -17.18
CA ASN A 117 -13.19 19.99 -16.11
C ASN A 117 -13.06 19.33 -14.73
N VAL A 118 -12.00 18.57 -14.50
CA VAL A 118 -11.71 17.96 -13.20
C VAL A 118 -11.04 18.97 -12.30
N VAL A 119 -11.46 19.01 -11.04
CA VAL A 119 -10.85 19.82 -10.00
C VAL A 119 -10.16 18.90 -9.01
N PHE A 120 -8.93 19.23 -8.67
CA PHE A 120 -8.10 18.43 -7.78
C PHE A 120 -7.83 19.11 -6.45
N VAL A 121 -7.67 18.28 -5.42
CA VAL A 121 -7.07 18.68 -4.13
C VAL A 121 -5.93 17.70 -3.82
N THR A 122 -4.83 18.21 -3.34
CA THR A 122 -3.68 17.37 -2.99
C THR A 122 -2.92 17.93 -1.78
N ASN A 123 -2.26 17.05 -1.05
CA ASN A 123 -1.29 17.40 -0.01
C ASN A 123 0.17 17.35 -0.51
N SER A 124 0.41 17.27 -1.84
CA SER A 124 1.74 17.22 -2.42
C SER A 124 2.02 18.43 -3.27
N LEU A 125 3.12 19.17 -2.96
CA LEU A 125 3.60 20.28 -3.78
C LEU A 125 3.95 19.85 -5.20
N THR A 126 4.64 18.73 -5.32
CA THR A 126 5.04 18.16 -6.62
C THR A 126 3.84 17.77 -7.47
N ASN A 127 2.83 17.10 -6.86
CA ASN A 127 1.59 16.75 -7.57
C ASN A 127 0.79 17.99 -7.97
N ALA A 128 0.69 18.99 -7.08
CA ALA A 128 -0.02 20.24 -7.40
C ALA A 128 0.60 20.93 -8.62
N LYS A 129 1.94 21.02 -8.66
CA LYS A 129 2.63 21.60 -9.82
C LYS A 129 2.33 20.79 -11.10
N ARG A 130 2.46 19.46 -11.07
CA ARG A 130 2.20 18.61 -12.25
C ARG A 130 0.78 18.72 -12.76
N ILE A 131 -0.22 18.75 -11.85
CA ILE A 131 -1.63 18.93 -12.20
C ILE A 131 -1.86 20.27 -12.85
N SER A 132 -1.30 21.35 -12.28
CA SER A 132 -1.40 22.72 -12.82
C SER A 132 -0.72 22.86 -14.18
N ASP A 133 0.47 22.27 -14.37
CA ASP A 133 1.19 22.27 -15.66
C ASP A 133 0.38 21.60 -16.80
N ARG A 134 -0.58 20.72 -16.45
CA ARG A 134 -1.52 20.08 -17.38
C ARG A 134 -2.80 20.87 -17.60
N GLY A 135 -2.92 22.06 -17.00
CA GLY A 135 -4.06 22.97 -17.18
C GLY A 135 -5.29 22.67 -16.31
N TYR A 136 -5.18 21.79 -15.32
CA TYR A 136 -6.26 21.51 -14.38
C TYR A 136 -6.26 22.49 -13.21
N THR A 137 -7.44 22.75 -12.66
CA THR A 137 -7.58 23.47 -11.39
C THR A 137 -7.16 22.54 -10.26
N VAL A 138 -6.26 23.03 -9.40
CA VAL A 138 -5.77 22.28 -8.23
C VAL A 138 -5.70 23.16 -6.99
N TYR A 139 -6.20 22.63 -5.88
CA TYR A 139 -6.03 23.21 -4.55
C TYR A 139 -5.00 22.39 -3.78
N ILE A 140 -4.08 23.08 -3.12
CA ILE A 140 -3.11 22.46 -2.24
C ILE A 140 -3.51 22.69 -0.79
N LEU A 141 -3.38 21.65 0.07
CA LEU A 141 -3.63 21.80 1.50
C LEU A 141 -2.59 22.72 2.14
N GLY A 142 -3.00 23.50 3.12
CA GLY A 142 -2.08 24.19 4.04
C GLY A 142 -1.56 23.24 5.11
N GLY A 143 -0.45 23.59 5.76
CA GLY A 143 0.10 22.84 6.89
C GLY A 143 1.62 22.70 6.88
N GLU A 144 2.15 21.78 7.65
CA GLU A 144 3.57 21.49 7.77
C GLU A 144 4.09 20.73 6.54
N PHE A 145 5.17 21.22 5.93
CA PHE A 145 5.83 20.54 4.82
C PHE A 145 6.85 19.52 5.32
N LYS A 146 6.58 18.25 5.04
CA LYS A 146 7.46 17.12 5.34
C LYS A 146 8.37 16.82 4.14
N SER A 147 9.64 17.16 4.24
CA SER A 147 10.61 17.05 3.14
C SER A 147 10.90 15.61 2.68
N THR A 148 10.79 14.62 3.57
CA THR A 148 11.08 13.21 3.26
C THR A 148 10.12 12.64 2.22
N THR A 149 8.83 12.98 2.34
CA THR A 149 7.74 12.49 1.49
C THR A 149 7.16 13.57 0.58
N GLU A 150 7.68 14.82 0.66
CA GLU A 150 7.22 16.02 -0.05
C GLU A 150 5.69 16.24 0.13
N ALA A 151 5.21 15.89 1.33
CA ALA A 151 3.81 15.96 1.70
C ALA A 151 3.55 17.11 2.67
N ILE A 152 2.38 17.74 2.54
CA ILE A 152 1.82 18.62 3.56
C ILE A 152 1.04 17.77 4.54
N VAL A 153 1.30 17.96 5.84
CA VAL A 153 0.76 17.17 6.94
C VAL A 153 0.34 18.09 8.11
N GLY A 154 -0.20 17.49 9.16
CA GLY A 154 -0.54 18.17 10.40
C GLY A 154 -2.00 18.62 10.47
N ASP A 155 -2.35 19.23 11.62
CA ASP A 155 -3.73 19.54 11.98
C ASP A 155 -4.39 20.54 11.01
N GLU A 156 -3.64 21.52 10.51
CA GLU A 156 -4.16 22.49 9.55
C GLU A 156 -4.58 21.81 8.24
N ALA A 157 -3.81 20.80 7.78
CA ALA A 157 -4.16 20.02 6.60
C ALA A 157 -5.46 19.23 6.84
N VAL A 158 -5.60 18.63 8.03
CA VAL A 158 -6.79 17.88 8.43
C VAL A 158 -8.02 18.79 8.50
N VAL A 159 -7.92 19.94 9.15
CA VAL A 159 -9.03 20.92 9.25
C VAL A 159 -9.41 21.48 7.88
N THR A 160 -8.43 21.71 7.01
CA THR A 160 -8.71 22.19 5.65
C THR A 160 -9.56 21.19 4.86
N LEU A 161 -9.39 19.89 5.09
CA LEU A 161 -10.15 18.82 4.44
C LEU A 161 -11.64 18.82 4.81
N ASP A 162 -12.05 19.39 5.95
CA ASP A 162 -13.46 19.50 6.34
C ASP A 162 -14.33 20.28 5.34
N LYS A 163 -13.70 21.10 4.50
CA LYS A 163 -14.38 21.90 3.47
C LYS A 163 -14.77 21.11 2.24
N TYR A 164 -14.23 19.90 2.06
CA TYR A 164 -14.29 19.17 0.80
C TYR A 164 -15.05 17.86 0.92
N ASN A 165 -15.82 17.54 -0.15
CA ASN A 165 -16.43 16.23 -0.36
C ASN A 165 -16.02 15.76 -1.76
N PHE A 166 -15.18 14.75 -1.84
CA PHE A 166 -14.60 14.26 -3.08
C PHE A 166 -15.49 13.22 -3.75
N THR A 167 -15.59 13.26 -5.07
CA THR A 167 -16.19 12.17 -5.84
C THR A 167 -15.31 10.93 -5.79
N LYS A 168 -13.98 11.14 -5.91
CA LYS A 168 -12.97 10.07 -5.89
C LYS A 168 -11.72 10.53 -5.16
N GLY A 169 -11.01 9.56 -4.56
CA GLY A 169 -9.70 9.81 -4.01
C GLY A 169 -8.74 8.65 -4.29
N PHE A 170 -7.46 8.99 -4.41
CA PHE A 170 -6.38 8.06 -4.74
C PHE A 170 -5.23 8.21 -3.73
N TRP A 171 -4.86 7.11 -3.08
CA TRP A 171 -3.83 7.09 -2.03
C TRP A 171 -2.77 6.04 -2.30
N GLY A 172 -1.57 6.30 -1.82
CA GLY A 172 -0.55 5.28 -1.62
C GLY A 172 -0.62 4.67 -0.22
N ALA A 173 -0.10 3.46 -0.07
CA ALA A 173 0.14 2.81 1.22
C ALA A 173 1.58 2.29 1.31
N ASN A 174 2.13 2.28 2.53
CA ASN A 174 3.44 1.67 2.77
C ASN A 174 3.30 0.18 3.09
N GLY A 175 2.18 -0.23 3.69
CA GLY A 175 1.86 -1.62 3.96
C GLY A 175 0.38 -1.92 3.82
N ILE A 176 0.07 -3.12 3.32
CA ILE A 176 -1.28 -3.64 3.09
C ILE A 176 -1.37 -5.04 3.69
N MET A 177 -2.25 -5.21 4.66
CA MET A 177 -2.53 -6.51 5.27
C MET A 177 -4.00 -6.58 5.67
N VAL A 178 -4.65 -7.73 5.47
CA VAL A 178 -6.08 -7.89 5.78
C VAL A 178 -6.40 -7.52 7.22
N LYS A 179 -5.61 -8.01 8.18
CA LYS A 179 -5.79 -7.73 9.62
C LYS A 179 -5.48 -6.28 10.00
N ASN A 180 -4.44 -5.70 9.41
CA ASN A 180 -3.91 -4.37 9.79
C ASN A 180 -4.48 -3.25 8.92
N GLY A 181 -5.14 -3.57 7.79
CA GLY A 181 -5.61 -2.58 6.83
C GLY A 181 -4.47 -1.90 6.07
N PHE A 182 -4.65 -0.63 5.77
CA PHE A 182 -3.66 0.22 5.10
C PHE A 182 -2.84 0.99 6.13
N THR A 183 -1.52 0.94 6.00
CA THR A 183 -0.61 1.49 6.99
C THR A 183 0.45 2.42 6.38
N THR A 184 0.91 3.38 7.19
CA THR A 184 1.99 4.33 6.88
C THR A 184 2.89 4.49 8.12
N PRO A 185 4.17 4.88 7.99
CA PRO A 185 5.06 4.99 9.15
C PRO A 185 4.70 6.12 10.13
N GLU A 186 4.08 7.20 9.66
CA GLU A 186 4.03 8.46 10.39
C GLU A 186 2.59 8.92 10.65
N ILE A 187 2.33 9.37 11.89
CA ILE A 187 0.98 9.67 12.37
C ILE A 187 0.34 10.89 11.68
N LYS A 188 1.10 11.95 11.41
CA LYS A 188 0.55 13.14 10.77
C LYS A 188 0.11 12.86 9.33
N GLU A 189 0.86 11.99 8.60
CA GLU A 189 0.43 11.51 7.28
C GLU A 189 -0.82 10.63 7.38
N ALA A 190 -0.85 9.72 8.37
CA ALA A 190 -2.00 8.85 8.58
C ALA A 190 -3.29 9.66 8.85
N MET A 191 -3.21 10.75 9.61
CA MET A 191 -4.35 11.63 9.88
C MET A 191 -4.90 12.29 8.60
N VAL A 192 -4.02 12.82 7.75
CA VAL A 192 -4.43 13.43 6.46
C VAL A 192 -5.03 12.38 5.53
N LYS A 193 -4.40 11.19 5.41
CA LYS A 193 -4.93 10.07 4.61
C LYS A 193 -6.32 9.66 5.12
N LYS A 194 -6.47 9.40 6.41
CA LYS A 194 -7.74 9.01 7.02
C LYS A 194 -8.83 10.04 6.74
N LYS A 195 -8.57 11.31 7.03
CA LYS A 195 -9.55 12.39 6.85
C LYS A 195 -9.97 12.57 5.40
N SER A 196 -9.02 12.57 4.46
CA SER A 196 -9.33 12.68 3.04
C SER A 196 -10.10 11.46 2.51
N MET A 197 -9.83 10.26 3.02
CA MET A 197 -10.60 9.06 2.71
C MET A 197 -12.03 9.14 3.24
N GLU A 198 -12.23 9.59 4.48
CA GLU A 198 -13.57 9.78 5.06
C GLU A 198 -14.43 10.73 4.21
N ASN A 199 -13.82 11.76 3.63
CA ASN A 199 -14.48 12.75 2.78
C ASN A 199 -14.61 12.33 1.30
N SER A 200 -14.25 11.10 0.94
CA SER A 200 -14.29 10.60 -0.44
C SER A 200 -15.37 9.53 -0.63
N LYS A 201 -16.16 9.66 -1.72
CA LYS A 201 -17.20 8.69 -2.06
C LYS A 201 -16.59 7.38 -2.58
N GLU A 202 -15.73 7.47 -3.58
CA GLU A 202 -15.00 6.33 -4.12
C GLU A 202 -13.52 6.41 -3.70
N LYS A 203 -12.97 5.29 -3.22
CA LYS A 203 -11.64 5.25 -2.58
C LYS A 203 -10.77 4.21 -3.25
N TYR A 204 -9.58 4.62 -3.70
CA TYR A 204 -8.65 3.78 -4.42
C TYR A 204 -7.25 3.82 -3.81
N ILE A 205 -6.74 2.67 -3.39
CA ILE A 205 -5.34 2.51 -2.95
C ILE A 205 -4.52 2.05 -4.16
N LEU A 206 -3.48 2.81 -4.50
CA LEU A 206 -2.55 2.50 -5.58
C LEU A 206 -1.28 1.91 -5.00
N ALA A 207 -1.08 0.61 -5.15
CA ALA A 207 0.04 -0.09 -4.54
C ALA A 207 0.52 -1.24 -5.41
N ASP A 208 1.83 -1.33 -5.63
CA ASP A 208 2.44 -2.51 -6.24
C ASP A 208 2.49 -3.70 -5.27
N ASP A 209 2.71 -4.91 -5.81
CA ASP A 209 2.72 -6.17 -5.06
C ASP A 209 3.66 -6.15 -3.84
N SER A 210 4.75 -5.39 -3.87
CA SER A 210 5.69 -5.30 -2.75
C SER A 210 5.10 -4.72 -1.45
N LYS A 211 3.94 -4.08 -1.53
CA LYS A 211 3.26 -3.47 -0.37
C LYS A 211 2.35 -4.45 0.36
N PHE A 212 2.01 -5.57 -0.27
CA PHE A 212 1.20 -6.60 0.36
C PHE A 212 2.01 -7.40 1.38
N SER A 213 1.35 -7.85 2.43
CA SER A 213 1.96 -8.51 3.59
C SER A 213 2.99 -7.65 4.35
N GLN A 214 3.00 -6.33 4.12
CA GLN A 214 3.80 -5.36 4.85
C GLN A 214 2.94 -4.60 5.85
N VAL A 215 3.55 -4.17 6.95
CA VAL A 215 2.89 -3.34 7.97
C VAL A 215 3.81 -2.17 8.34
N SER A 216 3.23 -0.98 8.45
CA SER A 216 3.91 0.19 9.00
C SER A 216 3.27 0.60 10.34
N SER A 217 3.88 1.55 11.04
CA SER A 217 3.54 1.88 12.42
C SER A 217 2.10 2.29 12.65
N ILE A 218 1.48 3.00 11.70
CA ILE A 218 0.18 3.63 11.89
C ILE A 218 -0.82 3.17 10.83
N LYS A 219 -1.95 2.64 11.28
CA LYS A 219 -3.10 2.32 10.43
C LYS A 219 -3.90 3.58 10.14
N PHE A 220 -4.28 3.78 8.87
CA PHE A 220 -5.14 4.92 8.48
C PHE A 220 -6.51 4.50 7.92
N ALA A 221 -6.68 3.24 7.48
CA ALA A 221 -7.99 2.71 7.07
C ALA A 221 -8.03 1.17 7.16
N ASN A 222 -9.23 0.57 7.15
CA ASN A 222 -9.39 -0.88 7.08
C ASN A 222 -9.14 -1.38 5.66
N PHE A 223 -8.87 -2.68 5.54
CA PHE A 223 -8.61 -3.31 4.25
C PHE A 223 -9.80 -3.20 3.26
N GLU A 224 -11.01 -3.23 3.79
CA GLU A 224 -12.25 -3.19 3.02
C GLU A 224 -12.70 -1.75 2.67
N ASP A 225 -12.08 -0.73 3.24
CA ASP A 225 -12.51 0.67 3.08
C ASP A 225 -12.22 1.23 1.68
N ALA A 226 -11.44 0.53 0.85
CA ALA A 226 -11.08 1.00 -0.50
C ALA A 226 -10.89 -0.15 -1.49
N VAL A 227 -11.00 0.16 -2.78
CA VAL A 227 -10.55 -0.71 -3.86
C VAL A 227 -9.02 -0.57 -4.00
N ILE A 228 -8.32 -1.68 -4.03
CA ILE A 228 -6.88 -1.72 -4.22
C ILE A 228 -6.59 -1.98 -5.70
N ILE A 229 -5.88 -1.06 -6.35
CA ILE A 229 -5.40 -1.23 -7.72
C ILE A 229 -3.93 -1.63 -7.64
N THR A 230 -3.60 -2.79 -8.19
CA THR A 230 -2.27 -3.39 -8.12
C THR A 230 -1.87 -4.07 -9.42
N ASN A 231 -0.59 -4.31 -9.62
CA ASN A 231 -0.09 -5.22 -10.65
C ASN A 231 -0.36 -6.69 -10.25
N ALA A 232 0.05 -7.64 -11.08
CA ALA A 232 -0.12 -9.07 -10.79
C ALA A 232 0.45 -9.44 -9.42
N LEU A 233 -0.40 -10.04 -8.58
CA LEU A 233 -0.05 -10.43 -7.22
C LEU A 233 0.75 -11.74 -7.22
N SER A 234 1.88 -11.73 -6.54
CA SER A 234 2.69 -12.93 -6.29
C SER A 234 2.09 -13.87 -5.25
N ASN A 235 1.25 -13.34 -4.33
CA ASN A 235 0.65 -14.09 -3.25
C ASN A 235 -0.84 -14.35 -3.52
N ASP A 236 -1.19 -15.59 -3.85
CA ASP A 236 -2.54 -16.02 -4.22
C ASP A 236 -3.59 -15.83 -3.11
N LYS A 237 -3.18 -15.67 -1.84
CA LYS A 237 -4.10 -15.46 -0.72
C LYS A 237 -4.93 -14.17 -0.88
N TYR A 238 -4.42 -13.19 -1.61
CA TYR A 238 -5.11 -11.93 -1.85
C TYR A 238 -6.10 -11.98 -3.01
N LYS A 239 -5.97 -12.92 -3.95
CA LYS A 239 -6.83 -13.05 -5.15
C LYS A 239 -8.31 -13.34 -4.84
N LYS A 240 -8.62 -13.81 -3.64
CA LYS A 240 -9.99 -14.09 -3.20
C LYS A 240 -10.77 -12.82 -2.80
N TYR A 241 -10.12 -11.67 -2.63
CA TYR A 241 -10.77 -10.45 -2.16
C TYR A 241 -11.30 -9.63 -3.33
N GLN A 242 -12.61 -9.32 -3.30
CA GLN A 242 -13.30 -8.61 -4.38
C GLN A 242 -12.89 -7.14 -4.52
N ASN A 243 -12.35 -6.55 -3.44
CA ASN A 243 -11.85 -5.17 -3.44
C ASN A 243 -10.43 -5.03 -4.01
N ILE A 244 -9.86 -6.07 -4.62
CA ILE A 244 -8.57 -6.02 -5.31
C ILE A 244 -8.80 -6.08 -6.82
N LYS A 245 -8.19 -5.13 -7.52
CA LYS A 245 -8.16 -5.05 -8.97
C LYS A 245 -6.72 -5.19 -9.46
N GLU A 246 -6.39 -6.33 -10.04
CA GLU A 246 -5.13 -6.54 -10.77
C GLU A 246 -5.23 -5.93 -12.19
N VAL A 247 -4.14 -5.25 -12.64
CA VAL A 247 -4.05 -4.51 -13.91
C VAL A 247 -2.73 -4.75 -14.61
#